data_1e5781e0aa73756df876638979917dfa
#
_entry.id   1e5781e0aa73756df876638979917dfa
#
_cell.length_a   1.000
_cell.length_b   1.000
_cell.length_c   1.000
_cell.angle_alpha   90.00
_cell.angle_beta   90.00
_cell.angle_gamma   90.00
#
_symmetry.space_group_name_H-M   'P 1'
#
loop_
_entity.id
_entity.type
_entity.pdbx_description
1 polymer ?
#
loop_
_entity_poly.entity_id
_entity_poly.type
_entity_poly.pdbx_seq_one_letter_code
_entity_poly.pdbx_strand_id
1 'polypeptide(L)'
;MPAQFATPPTRFTRNELRISRDLSLGIWRIRAADSAFHWARDHRIHHKYSETDADPYNATRGFFFSHIGWLFVRKHPEVNAKGHTIDSSDLRADPVLSFQKKYYLLLVPLACFIIPSYVPTLWGESLWNGYFVCSIFRFVFVLNIAFFINSVGHMWGNKPYDKTINPVDLKPMSLVVLGDGFHNYHHTFPWDYNAAELGENSFNLTKLFIDTMAKIGWAYDLKTVSTDVIKKRVKRTGDGSHKEWGYEEIQELSQEKIN
;
A
#
# COMPACT_ATOMS: atom_id res chain seq x y z
N MET A 1 19.73 6.40 -18.25
CA MET A 1 20.14 6.78 -16.89
C MET A 1 19.43 5.84 -15.93
N PRO A 2 20.11 5.10 -15.07
CA PRO A 2 19.45 4.20 -14.15
C PRO A 2 18.69 5.03 -13.14
N ALA A 3 17.38 4.75 -13.01
CA ALA A 3 16.55 5.31 -11.98
C ALA A 3 17.13 4.94 -10.60
N GLN A 4 17.47 5.93 -9.81
CA GLN A 4 17.81 5.74 -8.40
C GLN A 4 16.52 5.36 -7.65
N PHE A 5 16.23 4.08 -7.63
CA PHE A 5 15.22 3.51 -6.76
C PHE A 5 15.91 3.20 -5.43
N ALA A 6 15.76 4.02 -4.47
CA ALA A 6 15.76 3.72 -3.04
C ALA A 6 16.10 4.96 -2.24
N THR A 7 15.10 5.77 -2.02
CA THR A 7 15.13 6.52 -0.79
C THR A 7 14.41 5.66 0.26
N PRO A 8 15.00 5.46 1.44
CA PRO A 8 14.30 4.71 2.48
C PRO A 8 12.98 5.40 2.81
N PRO A 9 11.95 4.65 3.18
CA PRO A 9 10.70 5.22 3.65
C PRO A 9 10.94 6.17 4.82
N THR A 10 10.00 7.05 5.08
CA THR A 10 9.92 7.93 6.25
C THR A 10 10.58 7.30 7.47
N ARG A 11 11.55 7.98 8.06
CA ARG A 11 12.26 7.48 9.26
C ARG A 11 11.50 7.89 10.51
N PHE A 12 11.28 6.92 11.38
CA PHE A 12 10.78 7.11 12.74
C PHE A 12 11.91 6.95 13.75
N THR A 13 11.85 7.57 14.95
CA THR A 13 12.83 7.31 16.01
C THR A 13 12.77 5.85 16.47
N ARG A 14 13.83 5.35 17.08
CA ARG A 14 13.95 3.94 17.51
C ARG A 14 12.84 3.52 18.50
N ASN A 15 12.33 4.44 19.33
CA ASN A 15 11.23 4.18 20.27
C ASN A 15 9.86 4.39 19.62
N GLU A 16 9.72 5.33 18.73
CA GLU A 16 8.51 5.72 18.03
C GLU A 16 8.16 4.75 16.90
N LEU A 17 9.18 4.21 16.24
CA LEU A 17 9.04 3.08 15.34
C LEU A 17 8.44 1.86 16.04
N ARG A 18 8.64 1.68 17.36
CA ARG A 18 7.99 0.62 18.10
C ARG A 18 6.48 0.85 18.20
N ILE A 19 6.02 2.01 18.66
CA ILE A 19 4.58 2.25 18.93
C ILE A 19 3.80 2.45 17.63
N SER A 20 4.30 3.24 16.67
CA SER A 20 3.65 3.42 15.38
C SER A 20 3.62 2.13 14.55
N ARG A 21 4.67 1.32 14.62
CA ARG A 21 4.67 -0.03 14.05
C ARG A 21 3.76 -0.97 14.81
N ASP A 22 3.67 -0.87 16.13
CA ASP A 22 2.79 -1.75 16.91
C ASP A 22 1.32 -1.49 16.59
N LEU A 23 0.93 -0.25 16.35
CA LEU A 23 -0.41 0.12 15.89
C LEU A 23 -0.62 -0.20 14.39
N SER A 24 0.31 0.13 13.52
CA SER A 24 0.24 -0.24 12.10
C SER A 24 0.39 -1.75 11.91
N LEU A 25 1.26 -2.44 12.66
CA LEU A 25 1.32 -3.90 12.66
C LEU A 25 0.02 -4.54 13.17
N GLY A 26 -0.74 -3.86 14.02
CA GLY A 26 -2.11 -4.27 14.36
C GLY A 26 -3.01 -4.30 13.12
N ILE A 27 -2.98 -3.26 12.31
CA ILE A 27 -3.73 -3.13 11.05
C ILE A 27 -3.11 -4.02 9.95
N TRP A 28 -1.78 -4.07 9.82
CA TRP A 28 -1.07 -4.88 8.83
C TRP A 28 -1.04 -6.39 9.12
N ARG A 29 -1.11 -6.79 10.39
CA ARG A 29 -1.29 -8.22 10.79
C ARG A 29 -2.59 -8.81 10.27
N ILE A 30 -3.58 -7.98 10.01
CA ILE A 30 -4.85 -8.38 9.44
C ILE A 30 -4.74 -8.63 7.93
N ARG A 31 -3.81 -7.95 7.26
CA ARG A 31 -3.59 -8.05 5.80
C ARG A 31 -2.74 -9.25 5.37
N ALA A 32 -1.99 -9.88 6.29
CA ALA A 32 -0.91 -10.73 5.86
C ALA A 32 -1.25 -12.23 5.91
N ALA A 33 -1.28 -12.84 4.75
CA ALA A 33 -1.01 -14.28 4.62
C ALA A 33 0.48 -14.61 4.91
N ASP A 34 1.33 -13.62 5.20
CA ASP A 34 2.76 -13.74 5.49
C ASP A 34 3.21 -12.67 6.51
N SER A 35 4.43 -12.77 7.03
CA SER A 35 4.98 -11.78 7.96
C SER A 35 5.14 -10.41 7.32
N ALA A 36 5.07 -9.33 8.12
CA ALA A 36 5.27 -7.97 7.64
C ALA A 36 6.62 -7.78 6.92
N PHE A 37 7.65 -8.53 7.32
CA PHE A 37 8.94 -8.57 6.63
C PHE A 37 8.79 -9.07 5.18
N HIS A 38 8.14 -10.22 4.98
CA HIS A 38 7.97 -10.80 3.66
C HIS A 38 7.04 -9.94 2.80
N TRP A 39 5.97 -9.42 3.38
CA TRP A 39 5.08 -8.50 2.68
C TRP A 39 5.83 -7.26 2.18
N ALA A 40 6.60 -6.58 3.05
CA ALA A 40 7.35 -5.38 2.67
C ALA A 40 8.39 -5.66 1.57
N ARG A 41 9.08 -6.81 1.63
CA ARG A 41 10.00 -7.26 0.58
C ARG A 41 9.26 -7.49 -0.74
N ASP A 42 8.17 -8.24 -0.71
CA ASP A 42 7.38 -8.59 -1.89
C ASP A 42 6.74 -7.34 -2.50
N HIS A 43 6.33 -6.37 -1.67
CA HIS A 43 5.83 -5.08 -2.14
C HIS A 43 6.93 -4.24 -2.84
N ARG A 44 8.16 -4.28 -2.36
CA ARG A 44 9.31 -3.66 -3.07
C ARG A 44 9.60 -4.35 -4.40
N ILE A 45 9.45 -5.68 -4.47
CA ILE A 45 9.56 -6.43 -5.73
C ILE A 45 8.44 -6.00 -6.68
N HIS A 46 7.20 -5.95 -6.20
CA HIS A 46 6.04 -5.49 -6.93
C HIS A 46 6.25 -4.10 -7.55
N HIS A 47 6.66 -3.10 -6.77
CA HIS A 47 6.94 -1.76 -7.31
C HIS A 47 8.03 -1.75 -8.38
N LYS A 48 9.06 -2.57 -8.23
CA LYS A 48 10.19 -2.59 -9.17
C LYS A 48 9.91 -3.36 -10.44
N TYR A 49 9.06 -4.40 -10.36
CA TYR A 49 8.82 -5.35 -11.43
C TYR A 49 7.32 -5.54 -11.70
N SER A 50 6.50 -4.52 -11.44
CA SER A 50 5.05 -4.55 -11.68
C SER A 50 4.71 -5.13 -13.04
N GLU A 51 3.70 -5.99 -13.07
CA GLU A 51 3.13 -6.65 -14.26
C GLU A 51 4.12 -7.51 -15.07
N THR A 52 5.19 -7.97 -14.43
CA THR A 52 6.11 -8.97 -15.01
C THR A 52 5.99 -10.31 -14.28
N ASP A 53 6.68 -11.34 -14.77
CA ASP A 53 6.77 -12.64 -14.08
C ASP A 53 7.47 -12.57 -12.71
N ALA A 54 8.18 -11.48 -12.44
CA ALA A 54 8.78 -11.21 -11.15
C ALA A 54 7.83 -10.51 -10.17
N ASP A 55 6.65 -10.07 -10.62
CA ASP A 55 5.62 -9.48 -9.75
C ASP A 55 4.84 -10.58 -9.00
N PRO A 56 4.85 -10.60 -7.67
CA PRO A 56 4.10 -11.60 -6.90
C PRO A 56 2.59 -11.57 -7.16
N TYR A 57 2.06 -10.40 -7.54
CA TYR A 57 0.61 -10.13 -7.66
C TYR A 57 0.18 -9.88 -9.11
N ASN A 58 1.04 -9.99 -10.05
CA ASN A 58 0.94 -9.67 -11.47
C ASN A 58 -0.50 -9.59 -12.02
N ALA A 59 -0.99 -8.35 -12.19
CA ALA A 59 -2.37 -8.10 -12.63
C ALA A 59 -2.63 -8.50 -14.09
N THR A 60 -1.60 -8.66 -14.92
CA THR A 60 -1.76 -9.15 -16.30
C THR A 60 -2.24 -10.59 -16.37
N ARG A 61 -2.14 -11.35 -15.26
CA ARG A 61 -2.68 -12.71 -15.13
C ARG A 61 -4.18 -12.74 -14.82
N GLY A 62 -4.83 -11.58 -14.78
CA GLY A 62 -6.26 -11.41 -14.58
C GLY A 62 -6.67 -11.15 -13.13
N PHE A 63 -7.92 -10.69 -12.96
CA PHE A 63 -8.48 -10.26 -11.68
C PHE A 63 -8.36 -11.33 -10.59
N PHE A 64 -8.81 -12.54 -10.85
CA PHE A 64 -8.78 -13.59 -9.84
C PHE A 64 -7.37 -13.86 -9.32
N PHE A 65 -6.40 -13.92 -10.23
CA PHE A 65 -5.01 -14.14 -9.84
C PHE A 65 -4.48 -13.02 -8.96
N SER A 66 -4.56 -11.77 -9.40
CA SER A 66 -4.02 -10.63 -8.67
C SER A 66 -4.76 -10.36 -7.35
N HIS A 67 -6.09 -10.64 -7.31
CA HIS A 67 -6.89 -10.45 -6.11
C HIS A 67 -6.54 -11.48 -5.03
N ILE A 68 -6.66 -12.76 -5.33
CA ILE A 68 -6.50 -13.83 -4.32
C ILE A 68 -5.76 -15.08 -4.84
N GLY A 69 -5.81 -15.34 -6.16
CA GLY A 69 -5.31 -16.59 -6.74
C GLY A 69 -3.82 -16.81 -6.53
N TRP A 70 -3.04 -15.72 -6.40
CA TRP A 70 -1.60 -15.77 -6.12
C TRP A 70 -1.26 -16.48 -4.79
N LEU A 71 -2.18 -16.54 -3.84
CA LEU A 71 -2.01 -17.29 -2.58
C LEU A 71 -2.05 -18.80 -2.76
N PHE A 72 -2.75 -19.29 -3.79
CA PHE A 72 -2.97 -20.73 -4.02
C PHE A 72 -1.91 -21.38 -4.92
N VAL A 73 -0.98 -20.58 -5.46
CA VAL A 73 0.06 -21.06 -6.35
C VAL A 73 1.45 -20.78 -5.81
N ARG A 74 2.44 -21.55 -6.25
CA ARG A 74 3.83 -21.24 -5.96
C ARG A 74 4.22 -19.95 -6.68
N LYS A 75 5.00 -19.10 -6.01
CA LYS A 75 5.57 -17.91 -6.64
C LYS A 75 6.38 -18.30 -7.87
N HIS A 76 6.27 -17.51 -8.94
CA HIS A 76 7.07 -17.70 -10.13
C HIS A 76 8.58 -17.68 -9.77
N PRO A 77 9.43 -18.49 -10.40
CA PRO A 77 10.88 -18.50 -10.11
C PRO A 77 11.54 -17.13 -10.18
N GLU A 78 11.10 -16.27 -11.12
CA GLU A 78 11.57 -14.89 -11.25
C GLU A 78 11.30 -14.02 -10.02
N VAL A 79 10.21 -14.24 -9.29
CA VAL A 79 9.93 -13.52 -8.02
C VAL A 79 11.06 -13.78 -7.01
N ASN A 80 11.51 -15.01 -6.90
CA ASN A 80 12.61 -15.37 -6.03
C ASN A 80 13.94 -14.82 -6.55
N ALA A 81 14.23 -15.00 -7.83
CA ALA A 81 15.46 -14.55 -8.47
C ALA A 81 15.62 -13.02 -8.33
N LYS A 82 14.59 -12.26 -8.69
CA LYS A 82 14.58 -10.79 -8.55
C LYS A 82 14.49 -10.32 -7.10
N GLY A 83 13.85 -11.10 -6.23
CA GLY A 83 13.78 -10.81 -4.79
C GLY A 83 15.15 -10.69 -4.12
N HIS A 84 16.14 -11.44 -4.59
CA HIS A 84 17.53 -11.31 -4.11
C HIS A 84 18.19 -9.99 -4.51
N THR A 85 17.69 -9.30 -5.51
CA THR A 85 18.22 -7.99 -5.97
C THR A 85 17.63 -6.80 -5.22
N ILE A 86 16.67 -7.05 -4.33
CA ILE A 86 16.02 -6.02 -3.52
C ILE A 86 16.77 -5.88 -2.19
N ASP A 87 17.23 -4.67 -1.92
CA ASP A 87 17.80 -4.38 -0.60
C ASP A 87 16.69 -4.45 0.47
N SER A 88 16.91 -5.27 1.44
CA SER A 88 16.06 -5.45 2.63
C SER A 88 16.88 -5.44 3.91
N SER A 89 18.05 -4.81 3.88
CA SER A 89 18.96 -4.68 5.03
C SER A 89 18.28 -3.93 6.18
N ASP A 90 17.56 -2.86 5.87
CA ASP A 90 16.76 -2.08 6.81
C ASP A 90 15.65 -2.91 7.47
N LEU A 91 14.94 -3.76 6.69
CA LEU A 91 13.91 -4.65 7.24
C LEU A 91 14.53 -5.71 8.18
N ARG A 92 15.72 -6.20 7.85
CA ARG A 92 16.45 -7.15 8.71
C ARG A 92 17.00 -6.52 9.98
N ALA A 93 17.42 -5.29 9.89
CA ALA A 93 17.95 -4.53 11.03
C ALA A 93 16.85 -4.13 12.03
N ASP A 94 15.57 -4.21 11.61
CA ASP A 94 14.44 -3.83 12.42
C ASP A 94 14.10 -4.92 13.46
N PRO A 95 14.23 -4.65 14.77
CA PRO A 95 13.97 -5.64 15.80
C PRO A 95 12.48 -6.03 15.91
N VAL A 96 11.55 -5.11 15.59
CA VAL A 96 10.10 -5.38 15.65
C VAL A 96 9.69 -6.30 14.52
N LEU A 97 10.16 -6.04 13.29
CA LEU A 97 9.91 -6.91 12.15
C LEU A 97 10.54 -8.29 12.34
N SER A 98 11.75 -8.35 12.88
CA SER A 98 12.45 -9.60 13.19
C SER A 98 11.72 -10.40 14.26
N PHE A 99 11.24 -9.76 15.33
CA PHE A 99 10.42 -10.39 16.36
C PHE A 99 9.09 -10.91 15.79
N GLN A 100 8.37 -10.07 15.04
CA GLN A 100 7.10 -10.45 14.42
C GLN A 100 7.27 -11.63 13.47
N LYS A 101 8.32 -11.63 12.64
CA LYS A 101 8.63 -12.75 11.74
C LYS A 101 8.93 -14.04 12.51
N LYS A 102 9.76 -13.95 13.57
CA LYS A 102 10.14 -15.12 14.38
C LYS A 102 8.95 -15.79 15.05
N TYR A 103 8.03 -14.99 15.59
CA TYR A 103 6.88 -15.48 16.34
C TYR A 103 5.57 -15.42 15.55
N TYR A 104 5.64 -15.33 14.22
CA TYR A 104 4.49 -15.14 13.33
C TYR A 104 3.38 -16.18 13.56
N LEU A 105 3.74 -17.46 13.61
CA LEU A 105 2.81 -18.57 13.76
C LEU A 105 2.11 -18.61 15.14
N LEU A 106 2.64 -17.92 16.12
CA LEU A 106 2.01 -17.74 17.44
C LEU A 106 1.18 -16.46 17.48
N LEU A 107 1.75 -15.37 16.98
CA LEU A 107 1.15 -14.04 17.08
C LEU A 107 -0.12 -13.90 16.22
N VAL A 108 -0.15 -14.51 15.03
CA VAL A 108 -1.30 -14.40 14.13
C VAL A 108 -2.54 -15.13 14.68
N PRO A 109 -2.47 -16.42 15.07
CA PRO A 109 -3.63 -17.08 15.73
C PRO A 109 -4.10 -16.31 16.95
N LEU A 110 -3.19 -15.84 17.79
CA LEU A 110 -3.55 -15.12 19.01
C LEU A 110 -4.23 -13.76 18.69
N ALA A 111 -3.60 -12.92 17.88
CA ALA A 111 -4.07 -11.55 17.62
C ALA A 111 -5.24 -11.48 16.62
N CYS A 112 -5.33 -12.42 15.67
CA CYS A 112 -6.35 -12.37 14.63
C CYS A 112 -7.58 -13.23 14.93
N PHE A 113 -7.44 -14.27 15.76
CA PHE A 113 -8.52 -15.22 16.00
C PHE A 113 -8.87 -15.35 17.50
N ILE A 114 -7.92 -15.66 18.37
CA ILE A 114 -8.22 -15.95 19.77
C ILE A 114 -8.71 -14.69 20.50
N ILE A 115 -7.92 -13.63 20.51
CA ILE A 115 -8.29 -12.39 21.22
C ILE A 115 -9.60 -11.80 20.68
N PRO A 116 -9.79 -11.59 19.36
CA PRO A 116 -11.04 -11.03 18.85
C PRO A 116 -12.27 -11.91 19.10
N SER A 117 -12.10 -13.23 19.21
CA SER A 117 -13.20 -14.13 19.57
C SER A 117 -13.59 -13.99 21.04
N TYR A 118 -12.59 -13.83 21.91
CA TYR A 118 -12.82 -13.82 23.36
C TYR A 118 -13.29 -12.47 23.88
N VAL A 119 -12.77 -11.35 23.36
CA VAL A 119 -13.07 -10.00 23.85
C VAL A 119 -14.58 -9.71 23.93
N PRO A 120 -15.44 -10.07 22.95
CA PRO A 120 -16.88 -9.82 23.03
C PRO A 120 -17.58 -10.55 24.18
N THR A 121 -17.02 -11.65 24.67
CA THR A 121 -17.61 -12.37 25.82
C THR A 121 -17.58 -11.56 27.12
N LEU A 122 -16.70 -10.55 27.19
CA LEU A 122 -16.59 -9.68 28.37
C LEU A 122 -17.82 -8.76 28.56
N TRP A 123 -18.66 -8.61 27.52
CA TRP A 123 -19.94 -7.88 27.61
C TRP A 123 -21.15 -8.75 27.29
N GLY A 124 -21.02 -10.09 27.45
CA GLY A 124 -22.12 -11.03 27.38
C GLY A 124 -22.40 -11.65 26.01
N GLU A 125 -21.54 -11.38 24.99
CA GLU A 125 -21.67 -12.08 23.71
C GLU A 125 -21.21 -13.53 23.79
N SER A 126 -21.77 -14.38 22.90
CA SER A 126 -21.34 -15.77 22.81
C SER A 126 -19.96 -15.88 22.15
N LEU A 127 -19.17 -16.84 22.57
CA LEU A 127 -17.88 -17.14 21.92
C LEU A 127 -18.06 -17.49 20.44
N TRP A 128 -19.20 -18.09 20.07
CA TRP A 128 -19.57 -18.40 18.69
C TRP A 128 -19.68 -17.14 17.83
N ASN A 129 -20.43 -16.14 18.29
CA ASN A 129 -20.54 -14.85 17.61
C ASN A 129 -19.18 -14.12 17.55
N GLY A 130 -18.42 -14.13 18.66
CA GLY A 130 -17.06 -13.60 18.71
C GLY A 130 -16.16 -14.22 17.64
N TYR A 131 -16.18 -15.55 17.50
CA TYR A 131 -15.38 -16.27 16.52
C TYR A 131 -15.81 -15.96 15.09
N PHE A 132 -17.07 -16.11 14.73
CA PHE A 132 -17.50 -15.94 13.34
C PHE A 132 -17.54 -14.48 12.90
N VAL A 133 -17.94 -13.54 13.75
CA VAL A 133 -18.06 -12.12 13.37
C VAL A 133 -16.75 -11.38 13.60
N CYS A 134 -16.22 -11.40 14.82
CA CYS A 134 -15.06 -10.58 15.17
C CYS A 134 -13.73 -11.17 14.69
N SER A 135 -13.67 -12.47 14.41
CA SER A 135 -12.47 -13.12 13.88
C SER A 135 -12.62 -13.44 12.40
N ILE A 136 -13.46 -14.41 12.01
CA ILE A 136 -13.50 -14.93 10.64
C ILE A 136 -14.01 -13.89 9.66
N PHE A 137 -15.21 -13.32 9.88
CA PHE A 137 -15.78 -12.32 8.97
C PHE A 137 -14.85 -11.11 8.85
N ARG A 138 -14.41 -10.55 9.96
CA ARG A 138 -13.47 -9.42 9.96
C ARG A 138 -12.19 -9.77 9.19
N PHE A 139 -11.58 -10.94 9.42
CA PHE A 139 -10.35 -11.36 8.77
C PHE A 139 -10.54 -11.44 7.24
N VAL A 140 -11.58 -12.16 6.79
CA VAL A 140 -11.87 -12.32 5.36
C VAL A 140 -12.21 -10.97 4.72
N PHE A 141 -13.01 -10.14 5.37
CA PHE A 141 -13.40 -8.82 4.88
C PHE A 141 -12.18 -7.92 4.66
N VAL A 142 -11.33 -7.77 5.69
CA VAL A 142 -10.14 -6.93 5.60
C VAL A 142 -9.12 -7.47 4.59
N LEU A 143 -9.00 -8.79 4.48
CA LEU A 143 -8.12 -9.43 3.48
C LEU A 143 -8.55 -9.08 2.06
N ASN A 144 -9.85 -9.18 1.75
CA ASN A 144 -10.37 -8.81 0.44
C ASN A 144 -10.21 -7.31 0.15
N ILE A 145 -10.45 -6.43 1.14
CA ILE A 145 -10.18 -4.99 1.00
C ILE A 145 -8.71 -4.76 0.62
N ALA A 146 -7.77 -5.40 1.31
CA ALA A 146 -6.35 -5.27 0.99
C ALA A 146 -6.01 -5.77 -0.42
N PHE A 147 -6.64 -6.85 -0.86
CA PHE A 147 -6.38 -7.43 -2.19
C PHE A 147 -7.01 -6.64 -3.34
N PHE A 148 -7.99 -5.76 -3.08
CA PHE A 148 -8.47 -4.82 -4.09
C PHE A 148 -7.37 -3.90 -4.60
N ILE A 149 -6.38 -3.57 -3.78
CA ILE A 149 -5.23 -2.77 -4.21
C ILE A 149 -4.48 -3.49 -5.33
N ASN A 150 -4.20 -4.79 -5.17
CA ASN A 150 -3.46 -5.57 -6.17
C ASN A 150 -4.27 -5.87 -7.45
N SER A 151 -5.59 -5.82 -7.39
CA SER A 151 -6.49 -6.17 -8.49
C SER A 151 -7.16 -4.94 -9.09
N VAL A 152 -8.16 -4.37 -8.41
CA VAL A 152 -8.90 -3.18 -8.87
C VAL A 152 -7.94 -2.01 -9.07
N GLY A 153 -7.00 -1.79 -8.14
CA GLY A 153 -6.01 -0.71 -8.20
C GLY A 153 -5.01 -0.80 -9.37
N HIS A 154 -4.99 -1.94 -10.10
CA HIS A 154 -4.18 -2.12 -11.31
C HIS A 154 -5.00 -2.29 -12.60
N MET A 155 -6.33 -2.30 -12.53
CA MET A 155 -7.18 -2.63 -13.68
C MET A 155 -8.14 -1.53 -14.10
N TRP A 156 -8.80 -0.86 -13.16
CA TRP A 156 -9.90 0.05 -13.46
C TRP A 156 -9.78 1.38 -12.72
N GLY A 157 -9.56 2.46 -13.45
CA GLY A 157 -9.44 3.81 -12.93
C GLY A 157 -8.67 4.72 -13.88
N ASN A 158 -8.34 5.90 -13.40
CA ASN A 158 -7.59 6.91 -14.14
C ASN A 158 -6.09 6.80 -13.87
N LYS A 159 -5.27 7.35 -14.77
CA LYS A 159 -3.81 7.39 -14.65
C LYS A 159 -3.29 8.82 -14.72
N PRO A 160 -3.64 9.67 -13.75
CA PRO A 160 -3.38 11.12 -13.83
C PRO A 160 -1.89 11.45 -13.92
N TYR A 161 -1.01 10.62 -13.35
CA TYR A 161 0.43 10.90 -13.24
C TYR A 161 1.26 10.13 -14.25
N ASP A 162 0.93 8.88 -14.52
CA ASP A 162 1.64 8.06 -15.50
C ASP A 162 0.74 7.03 -16.18
N LYS A 163 0.35 7.29 -17.41
CA LYS A 163 -0.46 6.37 -18.23
C LYS A 163 0.30 5.14 -18.73
N THR A 164 1.63 5.13 -18.61
CA THR A 164 2.47 4.03 -19.10
C THR A 164 2.58 2.87 -18.13
N ILE A 165 2.14 3.08 -16.88
CA ILE A 165 2.07 2.03 -15.85
C ILE A 165 0.63 1.56 -15.66
N ASN A 166 0.43 0.35 -15.13
CA ASN A 166 -0.92 -0.19 -14.92
C ASN A 166 -1.66 0.33 -13.68
N PRO A 167 -1.00 0.62 -12.55
CA PRO A 167 -1.67 1.18 -11.38
C PRO A 167 -2.53 2.37 -11.73
N VAL A 168 -3.70 2.47 -11.10
CA VAL A 168 -4.73 3.46 -11.38
C VAL A 168 -5.20 4.17 -10.12
N ASP A 169 -5.70 5.39 -10.27
CA ASP A 169 -6.39 6.10 -9.21
C ASP A 169 -7.90 5.85 -9.32
N LEU A 170 -8.49 5.41 -8.22
CA LEU A 170 -9.92 5.17 -8.12
C LEU A 170 -10.45 5.74 -6.80
N LYS A 171 -11.03 6.95 -6.84
CA LYS A 171 -11.50 7.68 -5.65
C LYS A 171 -12.44 6.87 -4.72
N PRO A 172 -13.46 6.15 -5.22
CA PRO A 172 -14.30 5.33 -4.35
C PRO A 172 -13.52 4.24 -3.61
N MET A 173 -12.49 3.67 -4.24
CA MET A 173 -11.63 2.68 -3.59
C MET A 173 -10.84 3.28 -2.43
N SER A 174 -10.44 4.55 -2.51
CA SER A 174 -9.70 5.23 -1.44
C SER A 174 -10.44 5.22 -0.10
N LEU A 175 -11.78 5.31 -0.13
CA LEU A 175 -12.60 5.17 1.08
C LEU A 175 -12.51 3.77 1.69
N VAL A 176 -12.56 2.76 0.83
CA VAL A 176 -12.57 1.34 1.25
C VAL A 176 -11.19 0.91 1.78
N VAL A 177 -10.12 1.35 1.12
CA VAL A 177 -8.74 0.96 1.46
C VAL A 177 -8.00 2.01 2.32
N LEU A 178 -8.73 2.95 2.93
CA LEU A 178 -8.23 3.92 3.90
C LEU A 178 -7.11 4.84 3.39
N GLY A 179 -7.18 5.21 2.10
CA GLY A 179 -6.25 6.14 1.46
C GLY A 179 -5.42 5.57 0.30
N ASP A 180 -5.26 4.25 0.21
CA ASP A 180 -4.45 3.61 -0.85
C ASP A 180 -5.14 3.54 -2.23
N GLY A 181 -6.26 4.24 -2.43
CA GLY A 181 -6.98 4.27 -3.70
C GLY A 181 -6.37 5.18 -4.76
N PHE A 182 -5.34 5.97 -4.41
CA PHE A 182 -4.54 6.78 -5.32
C PHE A 182 -3.30 6.01 -5.77
N HIS A 183 -3.53 4.87 -6.43
CA HIS A 183 -2.47 3.88 -6.65
C HIS A 183 -1.55 4.24 -7.81
N ASN A 184 -2.03 5.00 -8.81
CA ASN A 184 -1.18 5.59 -9.85
C ASN A 184 -0.21 6.62 -9.26
N TYR A 185 -0.69 7.45 -8.30
CA TYR A 185 0.18 8.35 -7.54
C TYR A 185 1.23 7.57 -6.76
N HIS A 186 0.81 6.59 -5.98
CA HIS A 186 1.68 5.79 -5.14
C HIS A 186 2.79 5.07 -5.93
N HIS A 187 2.48 4.48 -7.08
CA HIS A 187 3.49 3.85 -7.94
C HIS A 187 4.38 4.85 -8.67
N THR A 188 3.87 6.06 -8.94
CA THR A 188 4.67 7.13 -9.57
C THR A 188 5.64 7.79 -8.60
N PHE A 189 5.22 7.94 -7.31
CA PHE A 189 5.96 8.60 -6.24
C PHE A 189 6.05 7.73 -4.98
N PRO A 190 6.66 6.54 -5.03
CA PRO A 190 6.60 5.55 -3.95
C PRO A 190 7.29 5.98 -2.65
N TRP A 191 8.02 7.08 -2.67
CA TRP A 191 8.67 7.66 -1.48
C TRP A 191 7.82 8.69 -0.76
N ASP A 192 6.70 9.15 -1.34
CA ASP A 192 5.81 10.12 -0.70
C ASP A 192 4.94 9.42 0.36
N TYR A 193 5.10 9.84 1.62
CA TYR A 193 4.35 9.23 2.73
C TYR A 193 2.85 9.50 2.67
N ASN A 194 2.42 10.52 1.93
CA ASN A 194 1.01 10.84 1.76
C ASN A 194 0.28 9.77 0.94
N ALA A 195 0.99 9.05 0.07
CA ALA A 195 0.45 8.11 -0.91
C ALA A 195 -0.70 8.69 -1.76
N ALA A 196 -0.86 10.02 -1.78
CA ALA A 196 -1.86 10.77 -2.52
C ALA A 196 -1.44 12.23 -2.64
N GLU A 197 -1.97 12.96 -3.63
CA GLU A 197 -1.73 14.38 -3.76
C GLU A 197 -2.40 15.18 -2.63
N LEU A 198 -1.70 16.22 -2.13
CA LEU A 198 -2.23 17.11 -1.11
C LEU A 198 -3.44 17.88 -1.67
N GLY A 199 -4.59 17.80 -0.98
CA GLY A 199 -5.85 18.46 -1.37
C GLY A 199 -6.97 17.49 -1.76
N GLU A 200 -6.68 16.25 -2.15
CA GLU A 200 -7.69 15.23 -2.39
C GLU A 200 -7.94 14.30 -1.18
N ASN A 201 -7.43 14.67 -0.03
CA ASN A 201 -7.18 13.83 1.15
C ASN A 201 -8.37 13.59 2.07
N SER A 202 -9.59 13.64 1.61
CA SER A 202 -10.75 13.61 2.51
C SER A 202 -10.83 12.36 3.41
N PHE A 203 -10.13 11.25 3.08
CA PHE A 203 -10.22 9.98 3.82
C PHE A 203 -8.93 9.15 3.87
N ASN A 204 -7.75 9.78 3.89
CA ASN A 204 -6.50 9.06 4.10
C ASN A 204 -6.20 8.92 5.60
N LEU A 205 -6.78 7.91 6.24
CA LEU A 205 -6.59 7.65 7.66
C LEU A 205 -5.14 7.27 8.00
N THR A 206 -4.42 6.65 7.06
CA THR A 206 -3.00 6.32 7.23
C THR A 206 -2.17 7.59 7.34
N LYS A 207 -2.43 8.56 6.46
CA LYS A 207 -1.77 9.88 6.55
C LYS A 207 -2.12 10.61 7.84
N LEU A 208 -3.41 10.65 8.21
CA LEU A 208 -3.85 11.29 9.46
C LEU A 208 -3.13 10.70 10.69
N PHE A 209 -2.95 9.39 10.71
CA PHE A 209 -2.19 8.72 11.77
C PHE A 209 -0.73 9.16 11.76
N ILE A 210 -0.04 9.13 10.60
CA ILE A 210 1.37 9.55 10.48
C ILE A 210 1.54 11.01 10.90
N ASP A 211 0.65 11.92 10.44
CA ASP A 211 0.68 13.33 10.81
C ASP A 211 0.51 13.53 12.33
N THR A 212 -0.37 12.74 12.95
CA THR A 212 -0.56 12.78 14.40
C THR A 212 0.71 12.33 15.13
N MET A 213 1.33 11.26 14.65
CA MET A 213 2.61 10.79 15.19
C MET A 213 3.73 11.82 15.00
N ALA A 214 3.72 12.56 13.89
CA ALA A 214 4.69 13.62 13.64
C ALA A 214 4.48 14.81 14.58
N LYS A 215 3.23 15.19 14.85
CA LYS A 215 2.91 16.29 15.80
C LYS A 215 3.40 16.02 17.22
N ILE A 216 3.39 14.79 17.66
CA ILE A 216 3.90 14.38 18.99
C ILE A 216 5.39 13.99 18.96
N GLY A 217 6.07 14.19 17.83
CA GLY A 217 7.51 13.93 17.67
C GLY A 217 7.88 12.44 17.46
N TRP A 218 6.90 11.58 17.19
CA TRP A 218 7.14 10.14 17.00
C TRP A 218 7.42 9.74 15.54
N ALA A 219 7.06 10.57 14.58
CA ALA A 219 7.44 10.42 13.18
C ALA A 219 8.27 11.63 12.72
N TYR A 220 9.29 11.40 11.92
CA TYR A 220 10.19 12.44 11.39
C TYR A 220 10.73 12.03 10.01
N ASP A 221 11.44 12.93 9.34
CA ASP A 221 11.93 12.71 7.97
C ASP A 221 10.80 12.33 6.98
N LEU A 222 9.62 12.94 7.13
CA LEU A 222 8.49 12.72 6.24
C LEU A 222 8.84 13.21 4.85
N LYS A 223 8.97 12.27 3.90
CA LYS A 223 9.29 12.59 2.52
C LYS A 223 8.03 12.89 1.74
N THR A 224 8.06 14.01 1.03
CA THR A 224 6.96 14.45 0.15
C THR A 224 7.49 14.79 -1.23
N VAL A 225 6.60 14.83 -2.20
CA VAL A 225 6.89 15.31 -3.55
C VAL A 225 6.43 16.76 -3.68
N SER A 226 7.27 17.62 -4.26
CA SER A 226 6.86 19.01 -4.51
C SER A 226 5.83 19.11 -5.64
N THR A 227 4.91 20.06 -5.54
CA THR A 227 3.87 20.35 -6.54
C THR A 227 4.45 20.52 -7.94
N ASP A 228 5.61 21.16 -8.07
CA ASP A 228 6.27 21.34 -9.38
C ASP A 228 6.68 20.02 -10.02
N VAL A 229 7.15 19.04 -9.24
CA VAL A 229 7.51 17.70 -9.72
C VAL A 229 6.26 16.95 -10.16
N ILE A 230 5.20 17.03 -9.38
CA ILE A 230 3.90 16.43 -9.72
C ILE A 230 3.37 17.03 -11.02
N LYS A 231 3.28 18.35 -11.12
CA LYS A 231 2.81 19.05 -12.32
C LYS A 231 3.60 18.67 -13.57
N LYS A 232 4.93 18.64 -13.48
CA LYS A 232 5.80 18.19 -14.60
C LYS A 232 5.52 16.74 -14.98
N ARG A 233 5.24 15.86 -14.01
CA ARG A 233 4.94 14.46 -14.29
C ARG A 233 3.59 14.31 -14.98
N VAL A 234 2.54 14.96 -14.46
CA VAL A 234 1.19 14.99 -15.06
C VAL A 234 1.24 15.43 -16.51
N LYS A 235 1.86 16.58 -16.79
CA LYS A 235 1.98 17.12 -18.16
C LYS A 235 2.76 16.22 -19.12
N ARG A 236 3.75 15.48 -18.61
CA ARG A 236 4.60 14.62 -19.42
C ARG A 236 3.98 13.27 -19.73
N THR A 237 3.39 12.61 -18.73
CA THR A 237 3.00 11.20 -18.81
C THR A 237 1.59 10.90 -18.33
N GLY A 238 0.83 11.88 -17.84
CA GLY A 238 -0.55 11.69 -17.42
C GLY A 238 -1.48 11.35 -18.59
N ASP A 239 -2.64 10.80 -18.25
CA ASP A 239 -3.70 10.47 -19.21
C ASP A 239 -4.66 11.64 -19.48
N GLY A 240 -4.47 12.78 -18.84
CA GLY A 240 -5.31 13.98 -18.93
C GLY A 240 -6.44 14.03 -17.89
N SER A 241 -6.60 13.04 -17.04
CA SER A 241 -7.65 13.00 -16.02
C SER A 241 -7.30 13.76 -14.73
N HIS A 242 -6.13 14.40 -14.67
CA HIS A 242 -5.74 15.19 -13.50
C HIS A 242 -6.65 16.42 -13.36
N LYS A 243 -7.08 16.70 -12.13
CA LYS A 243 -8.08 17.74 -11.85
C LYS A 243 -7.66 19.16 -12.22
N GLU A 244 -6.38 19.50 -11.99
CA GLU A 244 -5.89 20.87 -12.20
C GLU A 244 -5.10 21.02 -13.51
N TRP A 245 -4.41 19.97 -13.97
CA TRP A 245 -3.47 20.03 -15.08
C TRP A 245 -3.78 19.00 -16.17
N GLY A 246 -5.06 18.61 -16.30
CA GLY A 246 -5.56 17.64 -17.26
C GLY A 246 -5.96 18.23 -18.63
N TYR A 247 -7.02 17.69 -19.21
CA TYR A 247 -7.42 17.97 -20.59
C TYR A 247 -7.78 19.44 -20.90
N GLU A 248 -8.28 20.24 -19.98
CA GLU A 248 -8.67 21.62 -20.23
C GLU A 248 -7.46 22.47 -20.63
N GLU A 249 -6.34 22.37 -19.92
CA GLU A 249 -5.10 23.07 -20.24
C GLU A 249 -4.46 22.57 -21.55
N ILE A 250 -4.66 21.29 -21.90
CA ILE A 250 -4.18 20.72 -23.18
C ILE A 250 -4.97 21.28 -24.36
N GLN A 251 -6.27 21.52 -24.20
CA GLN A 251 -7.10 22.14 -25.24
C GLN A 251 -6.76 23.61 -25.47
N GLU A 252 -6.52 24.39 -24.41
CA GLU A 252 -6.08 25.79 -24.52
C GLU A 252 -4.73 25.91 -25.25
N LEU A 253 -3.74 25.11 -24.86
CA LEU A 253 -2.43 25.07 -25.54
C LEU A 253 -2.51 24.58 -26.99
N SER A 254 -3.51 23.78 -27.32
CA SER A 254 -3.73 23.33 -28.70
C SER A 254 -4.38 24.42 -29.55
N GLN A 255 -5.23 25.26 -28.98
CA GLN A 255 -5.88 26.39 -29.65
C GLN A 255 -4.91 27.56 -29.86
N GLU A 256 -4.02 27.84 -28.91
CA GLU A 256 -2.97 28.84 -29.02
C GLU A 256 -1.92 28.52 -30.10
N LYS A 257 -1.72 27.25 -30.44
CA LYS A 257 -0.79 26.85 -31.53
C LYS A 257 -1.42 26.87 -32.92
N ILE A 258 -2.73 27.03 -33.02
CA ILE A 258 -3.47 27.07 -34.29
C ILE A 258 -3.77 28.52 -34.69
N ASN A 259 -3.68 29.49 -33.80
CA ASN A 259 -3.76 30.93 -34.03
C ASN A 259 -2.37 31.54 -34.15
#